data_813912330e31e70a31e0bf5fe172fe15
#
_entry.id   813912330e31e70a31e0bf5fe172fe15
#
_cell.length_a   1.000
_cell.length_b   1.000
_cell.length_c   1.000
_cell.angle_alpha   90.00
_cell.angle_beta   90.00
_cell.angle_gamma   90.00
#
_symmetry.space_group_name_H-M   'P 1'
#
loop_
_entity.id
_entity.type
_entity.pdbx_description
1 polymer ?
#
loop_
_entity_poly.entity_id
_entity_poly.type
_entity_poly.pdbx_seq_one_letter_code
_entity_poly.pdbx_strand_id
1 'polypeptide(L)'
;MISPKIRRATKIVATLGPASSEPALLEEMIRAGVNVVRLNFSHGKAQDHVDRARMVREAALRAGREVAIMADLQGPKIRVGKFAEGKVMLEPGAKFVLDASRKEPGDLLGVGLDYKELPRDVKPGDVLLLNDGLIVLTVDAVRGDAVHTTVKLGGELSNNKGINKKGGGLTAPALTAKDMDDIKTAMSFQADYVAVSFPKTATDMEMARQLCMVAAAEYRHRPGLIAKIERAEAIPHLEDILRVSDGIMVARGDLAVEVGHAAVPALQKKMIRMAREMDKVVITATQMMESMITNPVPTRAEVSDVANAVLDGTDAVMLSAETAAGKFPLETVLEMVDICAQAEASADWDNDTDFVGKTFQRIDQSIALGALFTATHLGAKALVAMTDSGSTALWMSRHRTQIPIYALTPKVATQRKMALYRNVRPLLMDTSADRDTALAQAEVHLKARDIVQSGDIYAITCGEPMGSPGGTNMMKISRVV
;
A
#
# COMPACT_ATOMS: atom_id res chain seq x y z
N MET A 1 1.32 -24.79 -17.56
CA MET A 1 2.80 -24.66 -17.63
C MET A 1 3.15 -23.38 -16.92
N ILE A 2 3.79 -23.45 -15.74
CA ILE A 2 4.25 -22.28 -14.99
C ILE A 2 5.41 -21.71 -15.80
N SER A 3 5.23 -20.49 -16.33
CA SER A 3 6.24 -19.72 -17.04
C SER A 3 7.56 -19.69 -16.27
N PRO A 4 8.73 -19.72 -16.92
CA PRO A 4 10.03 -19.67 -16.26
C PRO A 4 10.08 -18.41 -15.38
N LYS A 5 10.58 -18.56 -14.15
CA LYS A 5 10.67 -17.56 -13.05
C LYS A 5 10.90 -16.14 -13.58
N ILE A 6 9.82 -15.42 -13.93
CA ILE A 6 9.90 -14.01 -14.27
C ILE A 6 10.42 -13.29 -13.02
N ARG A 7 11.63 -12.74 -13.11
CA ARG A 7 12.24 -11.99 -12.01
C ARG A 7 11.58 -10.63 -11.97
N ARG A 8 10.68 -10.42 -11.03
CA ARG A 8 9.99 -9.15 -10.80
C ARG A 8 10.44 -8.54 -9.46
N ALA A 9 10.78 -7.27 -9.47
CA ALA A 9 11.14 -6.49 -8.29
C ALA A 9 9.92 -5.85 -7.61
N THR A 10 9.04 -5.21 -8.39
CA THR A 10 7.81 -4.55 -7.92
C THR A 10 6.85 -5.57 -7.31
N LYS A 11 6.27 -5.27 -6.17
CA LYS A 11 5.34 -6.15 -5.45
C LYS A 11 3.90 -5.97 -5.94
N ILE A 12 3.04 -6.94 -5.68
CA ILE A 12 1.60 -6.87 -5.97
C ILE A 12 0.84 -6.97 -4.66
N VAL A 13 -0.02 -5.99 -4.42
CA VAL A 13 -1.04 -6.00 -3.38
C VAL A 13 -2.38 -6.37 -4.02
N ALA A 14 -3.03 -7.42 -3.53
CA ALA A 14 -4.34 -7.84 -4.01
C ALA A 14 -5.39 -7.67 -2.91
N THR A 15 -6.51 -7.00 -3.20
CA THR A 15 -7.63 -6.88 -2.26
C THR A 15 -8.49 -8.14 -2.31
N LEU A 16 -8.77 -8.73 -1.15
CA LEU A 16 -9.71 -9.83 -1.05
C LEU A 16 -11.14 -9.36 -0.89
N GLY A 17 -12.03 -10.09 -1.53
CA GLY A 17 -13.46 -9.89 -1.47
C GLY A 17 -14.21 -11.14 -1.97
N PRO A 18 -15.48 -11.01 -2.35
CA PRO A 18 -16.30 -12.16 -2.80
C PRO A 18 -15.65 -12.94 -3.94
N ALA A 19 -15.00 -12.26 -4.90
CA ALA A 19 -14.42 -12.89 -6.08
C ALA A 19 -13.14 -13.71 -5.78
N SER A 20 -12.50 -13.49 -4.65
CA SER A 20 -11.25 -14.15 -4.23
C SER A 20 -11.39 -14.90 -2.90
N SER A 21 -12.62 -15.31 -2.55
CA SER A 21 -12.90 -15.99 -1.28
C SER A 21 -12.73 -17.50 -1.36
N GLU A 22 -12.49 -18.08 -2.57
CA GLU A 22 -12.24 -19.50 -2.69
C GLU A 22 -10.79 -19.85 -2.38
N PRO A 23 -10.52 -20.82 -1.46
CA PRO A 23 -9.15 -21.15 -1.04
C PRO A 23 -8.21 -21.58 -2.16
N ALA A 24 -8.71 -22.33 -3.16
CA ALA A 24 -7.91 -22.78 -4.29
C ALA A 24 -7.49 -21.60 -5.18
N LEU A 25 -8.43 -20.72 -5.51
CA LEU A 25 -8.16 -19.52 -6.30
C LEU A 25 -7.16 -18.59 -5.59
N LEU A 26 -7.32 -18.41 -4.28
CA LEU A 26 -6.38 -17.61 -3.49
C LEU A 26 -4.96 -18.19 -3.53
N GLU A 27 -4.82 -19.52 -3.42
CA GLU A 27 -3.55 -20.19 -3.55
C GLU A 27 -2.93 -19.97 -4.95
N GLU A 28 -3.72 -20.07 -6.00
CA GLU A 28 -3.28 -19.79 -7.38
C GLU A 28 -2.84 -18.33 -7.55
N MET A 29 -3.58 -17.36 -7.02
CA MET A 29 -3.20 -15.95 -7.05
C MET A 29 -1.88 -15.69 -6.30
N ILE A 30 -1.66 -16.35 -5.17
CA ILE A 30 -0.40 -16.27 -4.42
C ILE A 30 0.74 -16.88 -5.25
N ARG A 31 0.54 -18.06 -5.86
CA ARG A 31 1.52 -18.68 -6.75
C ARG A 31 1.82 -17.82 -7.97
N ALA A 32 0.80 -17.16 -8.53
CA ALA A 32 0.93 -16.25 -9.66
C ALA A 32 1.79 -15.02 -9.33
N GLY A 33 1.78 -14.55 -8.08
CA GLY A 33 2.69 -13.45 -7.72
C GLY A 33 2.20 -12.45 -6.69
N VAL A 34 1.06 -12.64 -6.06
CA VAL A 34 0.60 -11.79 -4.94
C VAL A 34 1.62 -11.85 -3.80
N ASN A 35 2.00 -10.69 -3.29
CA ASN A 35 2.97 -10.52 -2.20
C ASN A 35 2.30 -10.02 -0.92
N VAL A 36 1.25 -9.21 -1.06
CA VAL A 36 0.50 -8.64 0.06
C VAL A 36 -0.98 -8.78 -0.23
N VAL A 37 -1.74 -9.21 0.75
CA VAL A 37 -3.19 -9.24 0.70
C VAL A 37 -3.74 -8.06 1.49
N ARG A 38 -4.64 -7.30 0.87
CA ARG A 38 -5.37 -6.20 1.51
C ARG A 38 -6.75 -6.68 1.96
N LEU A 39 -7.06 -6.49 3.25
CA LEU A 39 -8.38 -6.65 3.83
C LEU A 39 -8.99 -5.26 4.04
N ASN A 40 -10.03 -4.94 3.27
CA ASN A 40 -10.67 -3.64 3.29
C ASN A 40 -11.79 -3.59 4.35
N PHE A 41 -11.54 -2.93 5.46
CA PHE A 41 -12.48 -2.80 6.59
C PHE A 41 -13.66 -1.85 6.32
N SER A 42 -13.73 -1.22 5.15
CA SER A 42 -14.95 -0.53 4.72
C SER A 42 -16.10 -1.49 4.41
N HIS A 43 -15.82 -2.79 4.26
CA HIS A 43 -16.78 -3.83 3.91
C HIS A 43 -16.58 -5.07 4.78
N GLY A 44 -17.67 -5.80 5.03
CA GLY A 44 -17.63 -7.02 5.84
C GLY A 44 -17.71 -6.76 7.35
N LYS A 45 -17.75 -7.84 8.10
CA LYS A 45 -17.77 -7.84 9.57
C LYS A 45 -16.40 -8.24 10.11
N ALA A 46 -16.12 -7.99 11.38
CA ALA A 46 -14.87 -8.35 12.03
C ALA A 46 -14.52 -9.84 11.82
N GLN A 47 -15.49 -10.74 11.99
CA GLN A 47 -15.26 -12.17 11.81
C GLN A 47 -14.87 -12.55 10.36
N ASP A 48 -15.43 -11.87 9.36
CA ASP A 48 -15.10 -12.11 7.95
C ASP A 48 -13.61 -11.83 7.70
N HIS A 49 -13.06 -10.79 8.32
CA HIS A 49 -11.64 -10.43 8.21
C HIS A 49 -10.73 -11.43 8.93
N VAL A 50 -11.13 -11.92 10.11
CA VAL A 50 -10.40 -12.97 10.83
C VAL A 50 -10.34 -14.25 10.01
N ASP A 51 -11.47 -14.68 9.43
CA ASP A 51 -11.54 -15.89 8.61
C ASP A 51 -10.73 -15.76 7.32
N ARG A 52 -10.78 -14.60 6.66
CA ARG A 52 -9.95 -14.31 5.48
C ARG A 52 -8.46 -14.31 5.82
N ALA A 53 -8.07 -13.70 6.95
CA ALA A 53 -6.68 -13.70 7.38
C ALA A 53 -6.16 -15.12 7.61
N ARG A 54 -6.94 -16.00 8.25
CA ARG A 54 -6.62 -17.42 8.41
C ARG A 54 -6.46 -18.10 7.04
N MET A 55 -7.42 -17.94 6.15
CA MET A 55 -7.37 -18.49 4.79
C MET A 55 -6.12 -18.06 4.02
N VAL A 56 -5.71 -16.79 4.14
CA VAL A 56 -4.46 -16.28 3.53
C VAL A 56 -3.24 -17.00 4.08
N ARG A 57 -3.14 -17.18 5.42
CA ARG A 57 -2.00 -17.88 6.04
C ARG A 57 -1.91 -19.32 5.57
N GLU A 58 -3.04 -20.02 5.51
CA GLU A 58 -3.12 -21.39 5.01
C GLU A 58 -2.75 -21.51 3.52
N ALA A 59 -3.28 -20.63 2.68
CA ALA A 59 -2.97 -20.60 1.25
C ALA A 59 -1.49 -20.28 0.99
N ALA A 60 -0.91 -19.33 1.73
CA ALA A 60 0.50 -18.99 1.66
C ALA A 60 1.40 -20.19 2.02
N LEU A 61 1.05 -20.92 3.07
CA LEU A 61 1.75 -22.15 3.48
C LEU A 61 1.72 -23.20 2.36
N ARG A 62 0.53 -23.49 1.79
CA ARG A 62 0.40 -24.45 0.68
C ARG A 62 1.13 -24.01 -0.59
N ALA A 63 1.15 -22.70 -0.85
CA ALA A 63 1.90 -22.12 -1.96
C ALA A 63 3.42 -22.12 -1.76
N GLY A 64 3.90 -22.37 -0.53
CA GLY A 64 5.32 -22.27 -0.18
C GLY A 64 5.87 -20.84 -0.28
N ARG A 65 5.03 -19.83 -0.03
CA ARG A 65 5.38 -18.41 -0.16
C ARG A 65 4.89 -17.62 1.06
N GLU A 66 5.68 -16.65 1.50
CA GLU A 66 5.22 -15.70 2.51
C GLU A 66 4.43 -14.55 1.85
N VAL A 67 3.32 -14.21 2.48
CA VAL A 67 2.42 -13.13 2.07
C VAL A 67 2.09 -12.28 3.28
N ALA A 68 2.28 -10.97 3.15
CA ALA A 68 1.86 -10.04 4.19
C ALA A 68 0.35 -9.80 4.15
N ILE A 69 -0.23 -9.47 5.29
CA ILE A 69 -1.63 -9.04 5.40
C ILE A 69 -1.66 -7.56 5.81
N MET A 70 -2.35 -6.76 5.02
CA MET A 70 -2.60 -5.35 5.27
C MET A 70 -4.07 -5.12 5.62
N ALA A 71 -4.33 -4.66 6.83
CA ALA A 71 -5.65 -4.19 7.26
C ALA A 71 -5.81 -2.72 6.84
N ASP A 72 -6.76 -2.44 5.96
CA ASP A 72 -7.03 -1.08 5.46
C ASP A 72 -8.28 -0.53 6.15
N LEU A 73 -8.06 0.45 7.03
CA LEU A 73 -9.10 1.07 7.84
C LEU A 73 -10.04 1.92 6.97
N GLN A 74 -11.30 2.00 7.38
CA GLN A 74 -12.30 2.77 6.63
C GLN A 74 -12.02 4.28 6.66
N GLY A 75 -11.62 4.80 7.82
CA GLY A 75 -11.50 6.22 8.06
C GLY A 75 -12.85 6.98 8.04
N PRO A 76 -12.80 8.30 8.10
CA PRO A 76 -13.98 9.16 8.15
C PRO A 76 -14.56 9.42 6.74
N LYS A 77 -14.96 8.37 6.01
CA LYS A 77 -15.60 8.58 4.70
C LYS A 77 -16.96 9.22 4.88
N ILE A 78 -17.08 10.49 4.51
CA ILE A 78 -18.30 11.27 4.59
C ILE A 78 -19.24 10.82 3.47
N ARG A 79 -20.52 10.57 3.82
CA ARG A 79 -21.51 10.02 2.89
C ARG A 79 -22.84 10.72 2.99
N VAL A 80 -23.56 10.82 1.87
CA VAL A 80 -24.98 11.14 1.87
C VAL A 80 -25.77 10.00 2.50
N GLY A 81 -26.93 10.33 3.04
CA GLY A 81 -27.89 9.37 3.57
C GLY A 81 -28.55 8.51 2.49
N LYS A 82 -29.66 7.89 2.86
CA LYS A 82 -30.47 7.08 1.94
C LYS A 82 -31.54 7.92 1.27
N PHE A 83 -31.92 7.55 0.05
CA PHE A 83 -33.06 8.11 -0.69
C PHE A 83 -34.27 7.19 -0.57
N ALA A 84 -35.47 7.75 -0.60
CA ALA A 84 -36.71 6.99 -0.52
C ALA A 84 -36.83 5.92 -1.63
N GLU A 85 -36.41 6.27 -2.84
CA GLU A 85 -36.42 5.38 -4.01
C GLU A 85 -35.03 4.80 -4.31
N GLY A 86 -34.10 4.85 -3.35
CA GLY A 86 -32.74 4.34 -3.50
C GLY A 86 -31.80 5.26 -4.26
N LYS A 87 -32.30 6.11 -5.13
CA LYS A 87 -31.53 7.06 -5.96
C LYS A 87 -32.38 8.22 -6.44
N VAL A 88 -31.72 9.30 -6.88
CA VAL A 88 -32.34 10.44 -7.56
C VAL A 88 -31.48 10.86 -8.76
N MET A 89 -32.11 11.49 -9.77
CA MET A 89 -31.42 12.12 -10.87
C MET A 89 -31.35 13.63 -10.62
N LEU A 90 -30.16 14.15 -10.42
CA LEU A 90 -29.95 15.59 -10.21
C LEU A 90 -29.67 16.29 -11.54
N GLU A 91 -30.45 17.32 -11.84
CA GLU A 91 -30.31 18.11 -13.06
C GLU A 91 -29.42 19.34 -12.82
N PRO A 92 -28.56 19.74 -13.80
CA PRO A 92 -27.80 20.97 -13.71
C PRO A 92 -28.71 22.19 -13.49
N GLY A 93 -28.33 23.07 -12.56
CA GLY A 93 -29.10 24.25 -12.15
C GLY A 93 -30.14 24.01 -11.05
N ALA A 94 -30.48 22.77 -10.74
CA ALA A 94 -31.38 22.43 -9.64
C ALA A 94 -30.79 22.86 -8.29
N LYS A 95 -31.69 23.19 -7.35
CA LYS A 95 -31.34 23.40 -5.94
C LYS A 95 -31.40 22.08 -5.21
N PHE A 96 -30.37 21.84 -4.39
CA PHE A 96 -30.26 20.61 -3.61
C PHE A 96 -29.71 20.91 -2.22
N VAL A 97 -30.30 20.33 -1.18
CA VAL A 97 -29.93 20.60 0.21
C VAL A 97 -29.26 19.38 0.84
N LEU A 98 -28.09 19.58 1.41
CA LEU A 98 -27.43 18.62 2.29
C LEU A 98 -27.72 19.02 3.74
N ASP A 99 -28.53 18.25 4.44
CA ASP A 99 -29.05 18.62 5.78
C ASP A 99 -28.49 17.64 6.83
N ALA A 100 -27.60 18.15 7.68
CA ALA A 100 -26.96 17.36 8.73
C ALA A 100 -27.94 16.89 9.83
N SER A 101 -29.13 17.53 9.96
CA SER A 101 -30.16 17.16 10.94
C SER A 101 -31.19 16.16 10.39
N ARG A 102 -31.29 16.02 9.05
CA ARG A 102 -32.32 15.18 8.41
C ARG A 102 -32.06 13.70 8.68
N LYS A 103 -33.09 13.02 9.19
CA LYS A 103 -33.10 11.57 9.46
C LYS A 103 -33.93 10.79 8.44
N GLU A 104 -34.92 11.44 7.83
CA GLU A 104 -35.80 10.87 6.83
C GLU A 104 -35.05 10.63 5.50
N PRO A 105 -35.46 9.63 4.73
CA PRO A 105 -34.89 9.41 3.41
C PRO A 105 -34.95 10.66 2.53
N GLY A 106 -33.91 10.85 1.70
CA GLY A 106 -33.81 11.97 0.78
C GLY A 106 -34.72 11.84 -0.43
N ASP A 107 -34.82 12.93 -1.17
CA ASP A 107 -35.57 13.10 -2.41
C ASP A 107 -34.84 14.03 -3.38
N LEU A 108 -35.52 14.54 -4.42
CA LEU A 108 -34.96 15.48 -5.39
C LEU A 108 -34.60 16.84 -4.79
N LEU A 109 -35.12 17.20 -3.59
CA LEU A 109 -34.86 18.49 -2.96
C LEU A 109 -33.67 18.44 -1.99
N GLY A 110 -33.36 17.27 -1.46
CA GLY A 110 -32.22 17.13 -0.53
C GLY A 110 -32.12 15.77 0.14
N VAL A 111 -31.04 15.59 0.88
CA VAL A 111 -30.73 14.36 1.59
C VAL A 111 -29.98 14.66 2.90
N GLY A 112 -30.13 13.78 3.88
CA GLY A 112 -29.30 13.78 5.09
C GLY A 112 -27.85 13.35 4.80
N LEU A 113 -26.97 13.47 5.79
CA LEU A 113 -25.59 13.02 5.72
C LEU A 113 -25.10 12.54 7.10
N ASP A 114 -24.07 11.72 7.08
CA ASP A 114 -23.48 11.15 8.29
C ASP A 114 -22.52 12.10 9.02
N TYR A 115 -21.99 13.12 8.32
CA TYR A 115 -21.05 14.10 8.84
C TYR A 115 -21.75 15.38 9.31
N LYS A 116 -21.96 15.50 10.61
CA LYS A 116 -22.73 16.60 11.22
C LYS A 116 -22.02 17.95 11.21
N GLU A 117 -20.69 17.94 11.02
CA GLU A 117 -19.87 19.17 11.01
C GLU A 117 -19.80 19.83 9.62
N LEU A 118 -20.35 19.21 8.57
CA LEU A 118 -20.30 19.77 7.20
C LEU A 118 -20.75 21.24 7.13
N PRO A 119 -21.84 21.67 7.80
CA PRO A 119 -22.27 23.07 7.77
C PRO A 119 -21.26 24.07 8.34
N ARG A 120 -20.39 23.61 9.26
CA ARG A 120 -19.30 24.42 9.85
C ARG A 120 -18.07 24.49 8.94
N ASP A 121 -17.85 23.46 8.14
CA ASP A 121 -16.64 23.28 7.31
C ASP A 121 -16.78 23.92 5.93
N VAL A 122 -17.98 24.37 5.55
CA VAL A 122 -18.25 24.93 4.23
C VAL A 122 -18.80 26.34 4.30
N LYS A 123 -18.52 27.11 3.25
CA LYS A 123 -18.99 28.50 3.07
C LYS A 123 -19.52 28.71 1.65
N PRO A 124 -20.30 29.76 1.42
CA PRO A 124 -20.74 30.13 0.06
C PRO A 124 -19.57 30.20 -0.92
N GLY A 125 -19.74 29.59 -2.09
CA GLY A 125 -18.73 29.47 -3.12
C GLY A 125 -17.88 28.21 -3.07
N ASP A 126 -17.89 27.45 -1.96
CA ASP A 126 -17.23 26.15 -1.88
C ASP A 126 -17.87 25.15 -2.86
N VAL A 127 -17.06 24.21 -3.34
CA VAL A 127 -17.49 23.16 -4.28
C VAL A 127 -17.46 21.81 -3.57
N LEU A 128 -18.60 21.15 -3.57
CA LEU A 128 -18.75 19.78 -3.06
C LEU A 128 -18.82 18.80 -4.23
N LEU A 129 -18.13 17.70 -4.08
CA LEU A 129 -17.96 16.65 -5.08
C LEU A 129 -18.59 15.36 -4.53
N LEU A 130 -19.66 14.89 -5.17
CA LEU A 130 -20.39 13.71 -4.76
C LEU A 130 -20.17 12.58 -5.75
N ASN A 131 -20.33 11.33 -5.29
CA ASN A 131 -20.18 10.13 -6.11
C ASN A 131 -18.84 10.15 -6.88
N ASP A 132 -17.73 10.31 -6.13
CA ASP A 132 -16.36 10.36 -6.66
C ASP A 132 -16.14 11.46 -7.72
N GLY A 133 -16.84 12.59 -7.57
CA GLY A 133 -16.73 13.77 -8.44
C GLY A 133 -17.62 13.76 -9.67
N LEU A 134 -18.43 12.72 -9.88
CA LEU A 134 -19.39 12.65 -10.98
C LEU A 134 -20.52 13.69 -10.85
N ILE A 135 -20.81 14.14 -9.63
CA ILE A 135 -21.77 15.19 -9.33
C ILE A 135 -21.06 16.36 -8.64
N VAL A 136 -21.30 17.56 -9.12
CA VAL A 136 -20.66 18.77 -8.62
C VAL A 136 -21.71 19.72 -8.11
N LEU A 137 -21.62 20.10 -6.82
CA LEU A 137 -22.49 21.07 -6.17
C LEU A 137 -21.68 22.32 -5.80
N THR A 138 -22.26 23.50 -5.97
CA THR A 138 -21.71 24.75 -5.41
C THR A 138 -22.54 25.15 -4.21
N VAL A 139 -21.89 25.45 -3.10
CA VAL A 139 -22.55 25.94 -1.89
C VAL A 139 -23.04 27.38 -2.14
N ASP A 140 -24.33 27.59 -1.98
CA ASP A 140 -24.96 28.92 -2.11
C ASP A 140 -25.04 29.60 -0.72
N ALA A 141 -25.47 28.86 0.30
CA ALA A 141 -25.63 29.37 1.66
C ALA A 141 -25.63 28.22 2.68
N VAL A 142 -25.27 28.54 3.92
CA VAL A 142 -25.43 27.65 5.07
C VAL A 142 -26.46 28.26 6.01
N ARG A 143 -27.47 27.49 6.41
CA ARG A 143 -28.56 27.94 7.32
C ARG A 143 -28.78 26.86 8.37
N GLY A 144 -28.27 27.08 9.58
CA GLY A 144 -28.28 26.07 10.63
C GLY A 144 -27.55 24.82 10.20
N ASP A 145 -28.21 23.66 10.25
CA ASP A 145 -27.65 22.37 9.84
C ASP A 145 -27.77 22.06 8.33
N ALA A 146 -28.36 22.98 7.55
CA ALA A 146 -28.64 22.81 6.13
C ALA A 146 -27.63 23.57 5.26
N VAL A 147 -26.97 22.86 4.36
CA VAL A 147 -26.11 23.39 3.30
C VAL A 147 -26.93 23.46 2.01
N HIS A 148 -27.28 24.65 1.60
CA HIS A 148 -28.03 24.94 0.36
C HIS A 148 -27.05 25.00 -0.79
N THR A 149 -27.31 24.24 -1.85
CA THR A 149 -26.41 24.14 -3.00
C THR A 149 -27.14 24.27 -4.33
N THR A 150 -26.37 24.60 -5.36
CA THR A 150 -26.81 24.53 -6.77
C THR A 150 -26.00 23.44 -7.48
N VAL A 151 -26.70 22.55 -8.18
CA VAL A 151 -26.09 21.50 -9.01
C VAL A 151 -25.37 22.15 -10.19
N LYS A 152 -24.07 21.97 -10.31
CA LYS A 152 -23.26 22.43 -11.48
C LYS A 152 -23.09 21.32 -12.50
N LEU A 153 -22.80 20.10 -12.05
CA LEU A 153 -22.78 18.89 -12.87
C LEU A 153 -23.75 17.90 -12.23
N GLY A 154 -24.77 17.51 -12.96
CA GLY A 154 -25.80 16.59 -12.53
C GLY A 154 -25.46 15.14 -12.83
N GLY A 155 -26.35 14.25 -12.39
CA GLY A 155 -26.22 12.81 -12.61
C GLY A 155 -27.00 12.00 -11.59
N GLU A 156 -26.88 10.69 -11.65
CA GLU A 156 -27.52 9.77 -10.71
C GLU A 156 -26.79 9.76 -9.38
N LEU A 157 -27.49 10.17 -8.31
CA LEU A 157 -27.03 10.10 -6.92
C LEU A 157 -27.79 9.01 -6.17
N SER A 158 -27.09 7.96 -5.78
CA SER A 158 -27.66 6.84 -5.03
C SER A 158 -27.26 6.88 -3.54
N ASN A 159 -27.83 5.94 -2.78
CA ASN A 159 -27.60 5.81 -1.33
C ASN A 159 -26.13 5.75 -0.95
N ASN A 160 -25.77 6.42 0.15
CA ASN A 160 -24.48 6.32 0.83
C ASN A 160 -23.26 6.69 -0.05
N LYS A 161 -23.46 7.53 -1.07
CA LYS A 161 -22.36 8.04 -1.91
C LYS A 161 -21.47 9.03 -1.17
N GLY A 162 -20.18 9.02 -1.49
CA GLY A 162 -19.18 9.88 -0.86
C GLY A 162 -19.41 11.36 -1.14
N ILE A 163 -19.03 12.20 -0.17
CA ILE A 163 -18.93 13.64 -0.29
C ILE A 163 -17.49 14.06 -0.05
N ASN A 164 -16.91 14.80 -0.98
CA ASN A 164 -15.62 15.46 -0.82
C ASN A 164 -15.79 16.96 -1.01
N LYS A 165 -14.85 17.73 -0.47
CA LYS A 165 -14.75 19.17 -0.73
C LYS A 165 -13.53 19.44 -1.63
N LYS A 166 -13.74 20.11 -2.73
CA LYS A 166 -12.64 20.47 -3.64
C LYS A 166 -11.61 21.33 -2.91
N GLY A 167 -10.35 20.89 -2.93
CA GLY A 167 -9.25 21.56 -2.23
C GLY A 167 -9.16 21.22 -0.73
N GLY A 168 -10.01 20.34 -0.22
CA GLY A 168 -9.97 19.90 1.17
C GLY A 168 -10.64 20.84 2.18
N GLY A 169 -10.25 20.76 3.45
CA GLY A 169 -10.72 21.62 4.54
C GLY A 169 -11.90 21.06 5.34
N LEU A 170 -12.16 19.73 5.26
CA LEU A 170 -13.10 19.07 6.17
C LEU A 170 -12.38 18.68 7.47
N THR A 171 -12.98 18.99 8.62
CA THR A 171 -12.35 18.81 9.93
C THR A 171 -12.48 17.41 10.52
N ALA A 172 -13.16 16.49 9.82
CA ALA A 172 -13.33 15.12 10.26
C ALA A 172 -12.00 14.50 10.73
N PRO A 173 -11.95 13.86 11.92
CA PRO A 173 -10.74 13.20 12.42
C PRO A 173 -10.37 12.02 11.52
N ALA A 174 -9.08 11.73 11.36
CA ALA A 174 -8.62 10.62 10.53
C ALA A 174 -9.02 9.24 11.07
N LEU A 175 -9.18 9.10 12.38
CA LEU A 175 -9.56 7.86 13.05
C LEU A 175 -10.94 7.98 13.68
N THR A 176 -11.82 7.05 13.34
CA THR A 176 -13.18 6.94 13.89
C THR A 176 -13.24 5.90 15.02
N ALA A 177 -14.35 5.86 15.76
CA ALA A 177 -14.59 4.82 16.76
C ALA A 177 -14.57 3.41 16.11
N LYS A 178 -15.12 3.29 14.88
CA LYS A 178 -15.05 2.04 14.12
C LYS A 178 -13.61 1.63 13.84
N ASP A 179 -12.75 2.57 13.43
CA ASP A 179 -11.34 2.26 13.15
C ASP A 179 -10.60 1.76 14.40
N MET A 180 -10.96 2.25 15.59
CA MET A 180 -10.40 1.75 16.85
C MET A 180 -10.76 0.28 17.11
N ASP A 181 -11.98 -0.13 16.80
CA ASP A 181 -12.42 -1.52 16.91
C ASP A 181 -11.83 -2.40 15.78
N ASP A 182 -11.73 -1.85 14.59
CA ASP A 182 -11.08 -2.50 13.45
C ASP A 182 -9.59 -2.77 13.71
N ILE A 183 -8.88 -1.83 14.37
CA ILE A 183 -7.49 -2.03 14.81
C ILE A 183 -7.39 -3.21 15.78
N LYS A 184 -8.29 -3.34 16.77
CA LYS A 184 -8.30 -4.50 17.67
C LYS A 184 -8.48 -5.80 16.90
N THR A 185 -9.42 -5.82 15.95
CA THR A 185 -9.63 -6.97 15.06
C THR A 185 -8.39 -7.29 14.24
N ALA A 186 -7.74 -6.28 13.62
CA ALA A 186 -6.52 -6.46 12.85
C ALA A 186 -5.37 -7.03 13.70
N MET A 187 -5.24 -6.59 14.95
CA MET A 187 -4.23 -7.11 15.88
C MET A 187 -4.51 -8.54 16.32
N SER A 188 -5.76 -8.96 16.43
CA SER A 188 -6.14 -10.34 16.83
C SER A 188 -5.61 -11.40 15.85
N PHE A 189 -5.48 -11.08 14.57
CA PHE A 189 -4.88 -11.96 13.55
C PHE A 189 -3.47 -11.51 13.13
N GLN A 190 -2.86 -10.60 13.88
CA GLN A 190 -1.50 -10.10 13.67
C GLN A 190 -1.29 -9.59 12.23
N ALA A 191 -2.10 -8.62 11.81
CA ALA A 191 -1.91 -7.94 10.52
C ALA A 191 -0.49 -7.36 10.45
N ASP A 192 0.21 -7.61 9.34
CA ASP A 192 1.59 -7.14 9.15
C ASP A 192 1.67 -5.64 8.91
N TYR A 193 0.60 -5.07 8.32
CA TYR A 193 0.43 -3.64 8.07
C TYR A 193 -0.98 -3.17 8.44
N VAL A 194 -1.06 -1.91 8.87
CA VAL A 194 -2.32 -1.17 9.02
C VAL A 194 -2.24 0.07 8.13
N ALA A 195 -3.14 0.18 7.17
CA ALA A 195 -3.28 1.35 6.31
C ALA A 195 -4.33 2.29 6.92
N VAL A 196 -3.92 3.54 7.13
CA VAL A 196 -4.74 4.60 7.74
C VAL A 196 -5.32 5.48 6.66
N SER A 197 -6.64 5.56 6.57
CA SER A 197 -7.36 6.37 5.58
C SER A 197 -7.46 7.83 6.01
N PHE A 198 -7.30 8.72 5.05
CA PHE A 198 -7.48 10.18 5.19
C PHE A 198 -6.63 10.88 6.27
N PRO A 199 -5.38 10.47 6.57
CA PRO A 199 -4.54 11.26 7.45
C PRO A 199 -4.22 12.61 6.81
N LYS A 200 -4.19 13.65 7.63
CA LYS A 200 -3.86 15.03 7.20
C LYS A 200 -2.48 15.44 7.65
N THR A 201 -2.03 14.93 8.80
CA THR A 201 -0.79 15.32 9.46
C THR A 201 -0.07 14.12 10.10
N ALA A 202 1.15 14.34 10.56
CA ALA A 202 1.91 13.36 11.33
C ALA A 202 1.17 12.92 12.60
N THR A 203 0.46 13.82 13.26
CA THR A 203 -0.28 13.53 14.50
C THR A 203 -1.33 12.43 14.30
N ASP A 204 -2.00 12.40 13.14
CA ASP A 204 -2.98 11.35 12.83
C ASP A 204 -2.31 9.97 12.78
N MET A 205 -1.11 9.89 12.20
CA MET A 205 -0.33 8.65 12.11
C MET A 205 0.26 8.23 13.45
N GLU A 206 0.70 9.19 14.27
CA GLU A 206 1.17 8.92 15.63
C GLU A 206 0.06 8.37 16.50
N MET A 207 -1.16 8.94 16.42
CA MET A 207 -2.34 8.41 17.11
C MET A 207 -2.65 6.98 16.68
N ALA A 208 -2.64 6.69 15.37
CA ALA A 208 -2.83 5.34 14.85
C ALA A 208 -1.79 4.37 15.40
N ARG A 209 -0.53 4.80 15.51
CA ARG A 209 0.55 4.00 16.08
C ARG A 209 0.30 3.66 17.54
N GLN A 210 -0.12 4.64 18.34
CA GLN A 210 -0.46 4.41 19.75
C GLN A 210 -1.62 3.41 19.90
N LEU A 211 -2.69 3.57 19.11
CA LEU A 211 -3.81 2.64 19.12
C LEU A 211 -3.40 1.22 18.74
N CYS A 212 -2.57 1.07 17.70
CA CYS A 212 -2.03 -0.23 17.31
C CYS A 212 -1.16 -0.84 18.42
N MET A 213 -0.31 -0.05 19.08
CA MET A 213 0.54 -0.52 20.17
C MET A 213 -0.28 -1.02 21.36
N VAL A 214 -1.32 -0.30 21.75
CA VAL A 214 -2.22 -0.69 22.84
C VAL A 214 -2.97 -1.97 22.47
N ALA A 215 -3.55 -2.03 21.28
CA ALA A 215 -4.31 -3.21 20.82
C ALA A 215 -3.42 -4.44 20.61
N ALA A 216 -2.15 -4.27 20.30
CA ALA A 216 -1.19 -5.35 20.04
C ALA A 216 -0.42 -5.81 21.28
N ALA A 217 -0.60 -5.18 22.42
CA ALA A 217 0.20 -5.45 23.63
C ALA A 217 0.17 -6.93 24.04
N GLU A 218 -0.99 -7.58 23.97
CA GLU A 218 -1.17 -9.00 24.30
C GLU A 218 -0.46 -9.94 23.31
N TYR A 219 -0.32 -9.53 22.05
CA TYR A 219 0.21 -10.35 20.96
C TYR A 219 1.71 -10.15 20.73
N ARG A 220 2.36 -9.22 21.46
CA ARG A 220 3.77 -8.83 21.23
C ARG A 220 4.07 -8.56 19.76
N HIS A 221 3.11 -7.98 19.06
CA HIS A 221 3.16 -7.71 17.63
C HIS A 221 3.24 -6.19 17.36
N ARG A 222 3.91 -5.81 16.28
CA ARG A 222 4.00 -4.40 15.87
C ARG A 222 3.80 -4.30 14.35
N PRO A 223 2.63 -3.87 13.89
CA PRO A 223 2.38 -3.69 12.46
C PRO A 223 3.18 -2.51 11.91
N GLY A 224 3.48 -2.53 10.61
CA GLY A 224 3.89 -1.36 9.87
C GLY A 224 2.67 -0.45 9.61
N LEU A 225 2.86 0.88 9.65
CA LEU A 225 1.80 1.84 9.33
C LEU A 225 1.98 2.41 7.93
N ILE A 226 0.93 2.35 7.13
CA ILE A 226 0.86 2.93 5.79
C ILE A 226 -0.11 4.11 5.81
N ALA A 227 0.39 5.32 5.55
CA ALA A 227 -0.47 6.50 5.42
C ALA A 227 -1.06 6.54 4.00
N LYS A 228 -2.38 6.54 3.87
CA LYS A 228 -3.05 6.68 2.58
C LYS A 228 -3.19 8.17 2.25
N ILE A 229 -2.49 8.60 1.20
CA ILE A 229 -2.52 10.00 0.77
C ILE A 229 -3.72 10.17 -0.16
N GLU A 230 -4.79 10.67 0.41
CA GLU A 230 -6.12 10.78 -0.19
C GLU A 230 -6.66 12.21 -0.16
N ARG A 231 -6.05 13.09 0.64
CA ARG A 231 -6.50 14.47 0.85
C ARG A 231 -5.49 15.49 0.37
N ALA A 232 -6.00 16.61 -0.11
CA ALA A 232 -5.18 17.76 -0.52
C ALA A 232 -4.33 18.30 0.65
N GLU A 233 -4.87 18.29 1.88
CA GLU A 233 -4.19 18.77 3.10
C GLU A 233 -2.97 17.91 3.48
N ALA A 234 -2.93 16.64 3.10
CA ALA A 234 -1.78 15.78 3.38
C ALA A 234 -0.54 16.15 2.55
N ILE A 235 -0.72 16.80 1.39
CA ILE A 235 0.37 17.10 0.45
C ILE A 235 1.43 18.03 1.04
N PRO A 236 1.09 19.18 1.68
CA PRO A 236 2.08 20.05 2.32
C PRO A 236 2.75 19.40 3.54
N HIS A 237 2.12 18.41 4.18
CA HIS A 237 2.62 17.71 5.36
C HIS A 237 3.24 16.34 5.05
N LEU A 238 3.47 16.03 3.76
CA LEU A 238 3.88 14.70 3.31
C LEU A 238 5.19 14.23 3.95
N GLU A 239 6.17 15.12 4.12
CA GLU A 239 7.45 14.78 4.75
C GLU A 239 7.27 14.37 6.21
N ASP A 240 6.47 15.12 6.97
CA ASP A 240 6.21 14.80 8.38
C ASP A 240 5.40 13.51 8.53
N ILE A 241 4.42 13.29 7.64
CA ILE A 241 3.66 12.04 7.57
C ILE A 241 4.59 10.85 7.28
N LEU A 242 5.49 10.98 6.30
CA LEU A 242 6.48 9.96 5.96
C LEU A 242 7.41 9.66 7.14
N ARG A 243 7.86 10.69 7.87
CA ARG A 243 8.78 10.53 9.00
C ARG A 243 8.23 9.59 10.07
N VAL A 244 6.94 9.69 10.39
CA VAL A 244 6.28 8.92 11.45
C VAL A 244 5.61 7.62 10.95
N SER A 245 5.53 7.42 9.64
CA SER A 245 4.96 6.23 9.00
C SER A 245 6.04 5.23 8.58
N ASP A 246 5.65 3.97 8.33
CA ASP A 246 6.53 2.96 7.74
C ASP A 246 6.46 2.99 6.20
N GLY A 247 5.42 3.60 5.65
CA GLY A 247 5.24 3.83 4.22
C GLY A 247 4.01 4.65 3.91
N ILE A 248 3.78 4.89 2.62
CA ILE A 248 2.59 5.57 2.11
C ILE A 248 1.90 4.76 1.03
N MET A 249 0.62 5.05 0.83
CA MET A 249 -0.16 4.61 -0.33
C MET A 249 -0.63 5.85 -1.10
N VAL A 250 -0.27 5.93 -2.37
CA VAL A 250 -0.78 6.94 -3.29
C VAL A 250 -2.17 6.46 -3.73
N ALA A 251 -3.21 6.90 -3.03
CA ALA A 251 -4.59 6.49 -3.27
C ALA A 251 -5.24 7.46 -4.27
N ARG A 252 -4.98 7.21 -5.55
CA ARG A 252 -5.24 8.14 -6.66
C ARG A 252 -6.71 8.49 -6.85
N GLY A 253 -7.63 7.56 -6.51
CA GLY A 253 -9.07 7.77 -6.66
C GLY A 253 -9.56 8.95 -5.82
N ASP A 254 -9.50 8.83 -4.50
CA ASP A 254 -9.96 9.89 -3.58
C ASP A 254 -9.11 11.16 -3.71
N LEU A 255 -7.78 11.02 -3.91
CA LEU A 255 -6.91 12.18 -4.12
C LEU A 255 -7.30 12.99 -5.37
N ALA A 256 -7.60 12.32 -6.49
CA ALA A 256 -7.99 12.98 -7.74
C ALA A 256 -9.28 13.79 -7.61
N VAL A 257 -10.19 13.35 -6.75
CA VAL A 257 -11.44 14.09 -6.47
C VAL A 257 -11.12 15.45 -5.85
N GLU A 258 -10.16 15.54 -4.93
CA GLU A 258 -9.85 16.80 -4.23
C GLU A 258 -8.88 17.72 -5.01
N VAL A 259 -7.84 17.15 -5.63
CA VAL A 259 -6.79 17.94 -6.30
C VAL A 259 -7.01 18.09 -7.81
N GLY A 260 -7.93 17.31 -8.38
CA GLY A 260 -8.17 17.20 -9.83
C GLY A 260 -7.30 16.13 -10.49
N HIS A 261 -7.86 15.43 -11.48
CA HIS A 261 -7.20 14.31 -12.17
C HIS A 261 -5.85 14.67 -12.79
N ALA A 262 -5.74 15.86 -13.36
CA ALA A 262 -4.52 16.30 -14.05
C ALA A 262 -3.32 16.49 -13.11
N ALA A 263 -3.53 16.72 -11.82
CA ALA A 263 -2.46 16.91 -10.84
C ALA A 263 -1.86 15.59 -10.33
N VAL A 264 -2.63 14.49 -10.39
CA VAL A 264 -2.27 13.21 -9.76
C VAL A 264 -0.97 12.62 -10.30
N PRO A 265 -0.67 12.58 -11.61
CA PRO A 265 0.56 11.96 -12.10
C PRO A 265 1.83 12.66 -11.56
N ALA A 266 1.84 13.97 -11.49
CA ALA A 266 2.97 14.73 -10.96
C ALA A 266 3.14 14.50 -9.43
N LEU A 267 2.02 14.45 -8.70
CA LEU A 267 2.01 14.15 -7.27
C LEU A 267 2.48 12.73 -6.99
N GLN A 268 2.05 11.74 -7.78
CA GLN A 268 2.51 10.35 -7.67
C GLN A 268 4.04 10.28 -7.77
N LYS A 269 4.63 10.87 -8.80
CA LYS A 269 6.09 10.90 -8.99
C LYS A 269 6.82 11.55 -7.81
N LYS A 270 6.29 12.68 -7.31
CA LYS A 270 6.83 13.37 -6.13
C LYS A 270 6.77 12.47 -4.89
N MET A 271 5.63 11.84 -4.63
CA MET A 271 5.41 10.97 -3.46
C MET A 271 6.32 9.75 -3.50
N ILE A 272 6.44 9.06 -4.65
CA ILE A 272 7.31 7.91 -4.83
C ILE A 272 8.76 8.28 -4.56
N ARG A 273 9.23 9.37 -5.18
CA ARG A 273 10.61 9.86 -4.98
C ARG A 273 10.88 10.18 -3.51
N MET A 274 10.02 10.99 -2.87
CA MET A 274 10.20 11.39 -1.47
C MET A 274 10.17 10.19 -0.52
N ALA A 275 9.26 9.23 -0.72
CA ALA A 275 9.22 8.00 0.08
C ALA A 275 10.53 7.21 -0.03
N ARG A 276 11.07 7.05 -1.24
CA ARG A 276 12.34 6.36 -1.47
C ARG A 276 13.51 7.09 -0.81
N GLU A 277 13.58 8.42 -0.93
CA GLU A 277 14.62 9.26 -0.31
C GLU A 277 14.62 9.20 1.21
N MET A 278 13.45 8.96 1.81
CA MET A 278 13.25 8.83 3.26
C MET A 278 13.26 7.37 3.75
N ASP A 279 13.66 6.42 2.92
CA ASP A 279 13.71 4.98 3.23
C ASP A 279 12.34 4.40 3.64
N LYS A 280 11.26 4.86 3.00
CA LYS A 280 9.91 4.39 3.23
C LYS A 280 9.37 3.61 2.03
N VAL A 281 8.46 2.66 2.29
CA VAL A 281 7.79 1.93 1.21
C VAL A 281 6.67 2.77 0.61
N VAL A 282 6.40 2.56 -0.66
CA VAL A 282 5.30 3.24 -1.36
C VAL A 282 4.48 2.26 -2.20
N ILE A 283 3.16 2.37 -2.07
CA ILE A 283 2.19 1.58 -2.83
C ILE A 283 1.45 2.53 -3.78
N THR A 284 1.43 2.23 -5.06
CA THR A 284 0.58 2.95 -6.03
C THR A 284 -0.74 2.19 -6.18
N ALA A 285 -1.84 2.89 -5.93
CA ALA A 285 -3.15 2.27 -5.74
C ALA A 285 -4.25 2.94 -6.55
N THR A 286 -5.35 2.21 -6.69
CA THR A 286 -6.62 2.57 -7.33
C THR A 286 -6.56 2.73 -8.83
N GLN A 287 -7.55 2.16 -9.52
CA GLN A 287 -7.74 2.24 -10.98
C GLN A 287 -6.50 1.81 -11.78
N MET A 288 -5.80 0.78 -11.31
CA MET A 288 -4.61 0.27 -12.01
C MET A 288 -5.00 -0.57 -13.24
N MET A 289 -5.98 -1.47 -13.07
CA MET A 289 -6.46 -2.41 -14.08
C MET A 289 -8.01 -2.48 -14.03
N GLU A 290 -8.67 -1.35 -13.84
CA GLU A 290 -10.11 -1.27 -13.52
C GLU A 290 -11.00 -1.93 -14.58
N SER A 291 -10.62 -1.85 -15.86
CA SER A 291 -11.37 -2.51 -16.95
C SER A 291 -11.43 -4.04 -16.77
N MET A 292 -10.42 -4.63 -16.08
CA MET A 292 -10.39 -6.08 -15.82
C MET A 292 -11.36 -6.53 -14.72
N ILE A 293 -12.11 -5.63 -14.10
CA ILE A 293 -13.28 -6.01 -13.29
C ILE A 293 -14.28 -6.78 -14.15
N THR A 294 -14.44 -6.41 -15.42
CA THR A 294 -15.42 -7.00 -16.34
C THR A 294 -14.82 -7.60 -17.60
N ASN A 295 -13.60 -7.22 -17.97
CA ASN A 295 -12.92 -7.68 -19.19
C ASN A 295 -11.73 -8.58 -18.84
N PRO A 296 -11.43 -9.60 -19.66
CA PRO A 296 -10.32 -10.53 -19.42
C PRO A 296 -8.94 -9.94 -19.75
N VAL A 297 -8.88 -8.77 -20.39
CA VAL A 297 -7.63 -8.09 -20.77
C VAL A 297 -7.71 -6.59 -20.42
N PRO A 298 -6.58 -5.94 -20.04
CA PRO A 298 -6.55 -4.52 -19.73
C PRO A 298 -6.59 -3.65 -20.98
N THR A 299 -6.87 -2.37 -20.78
CA THR A 299 -6.67 -1.34 -21.82
C THR A 299 -5.20 -0.98 -21.95
N ARG A 300 -4.80 -0.44 -23.11
CA ARG A 300 -3.43 0.07 -23.32
C ARG A 300 -3.08 1.21 -22.35
N ALA A 301 -4.06 2.03 -21.97
CA ALA A 301 -3.86 3.12 -21.01
C ALA A 301 -3.51 2.58 -19.62
N GLU A 302 -4.20 1.53 -19.16
CA GLU A 302 -3.90 0.86 -17.88
C GLU A 302 -2.54 0.20 -17.89
N VAL A 303 -2.17 -0.49 -18.97
CA VAL A 303 -0.83 -1.07 -19.12
C VAL A 303 0.24 0.02 -19.01
N SER A 304 0.05 1.17 -19.67
CA SER A 304 0.97 2.30 -19.60
C SER A 304 1.01 2.92 -18.21
N ASP A 305 -0.11 2.99 -17.50
CA ASP A 305 -0.18 3.54 -16.14
C ASP A 305 0.56 2.65 -15.13
N VAL A 306 0.34 1.34 -15.18
CA VAL A 306 1.09 0.37 -14.35
C VAL A 306 2.58 0.46 -14.65
N ALA A 307 2.98 0.44 -15.92
CA ALA A 307 4.38 0.55 -16.32
C ALA A 307 5.02 1.86 -15.80
N ASN A 308 4.32 2.99 -15.90
CA ASN A 308 4.79 4.26 -15.33
C ASN A 308 5.02 4.19 -13.83
N ALA A 309 4.10 3.60 -13.05
CA ALA A 309 4.29 3.45 -11.61
C ALA A 309 5.52 2.60 -11.28
N VAL A 310 5.77 1.53 -12.04
CA VAL A 310 6.97 0.67 -11.91
C VAL A 310 8.24 1.46 -12.22
N LEU A 311 8.26 2.22 -13.32
CA LEU A 311 9.40 3.05 -13.75
C LEU A 311 9.66 4.22 -12.80
N ASP A 312 8.62 4.77 -12.18
CA ASP A 312 8.74 5.76 -11.10
C ASP A 312 9.43 5.19 -9.85
N GLY A 313 9.49 3.86 -9.73
CA GLY A 313 10.16 3.16 -8.64
C GLY A 313 9.27 2.84 -7.45
N THR A 314 7.95 2.69 -7.64
CA THR A 314 7.04 2.23 -6.58
C THR A 314 7.47 0.86 -6.02
N ASP A 315 7.26 0.62 -4.73
CA ASP A 315 7.50 -0.70 -4.14
C ASP A 315 6.46 -1.72 -4.58
N ALA A 316 5.21 -1.29 -4.63
CA ALA A 316 4.10 -2.15 -4.99
C ALA A 316 3.04 -1.41 -5.81
N VAL A 317 2.33 -2.19 -6.62
CA VAL A 317 1.10 -1.80 -7.30
C VAL A 317 -0.07 -2.57 -6.68
N MET A 318 -1.24 -1.92 -6.57
CA MET A 318 -2.38 -2.51 -5.87
C MET A 318 -3.58 -2.74 -6.79
N LEU A 319 -4.13 -3.94 -6.71
CA LEU A 319 -5.42 -4.33 -7.29
C LEU A 319 -6.52 -4.19 -6.22
N SER A 320 -7.60 -3.52 -6.54
CA SER A 320 -8.73 -3.22 -5.65
C SER A 320 -9.95 -4.08 -6.00
N ALA A 321 -10.94 -3.51 -6.69
CA ALA A 321 -12.14 -4.23 -7.11
C ALA A 321 -11.83 -5.34 -8.12
N GLU A 322 -10.76 -5.21 -8.88
CA GLU A 322 -10.28 -6.17 -9.87
C GLU A 322 -10.14 -7.59 -9.28
N THR A 323 -9.60 -7.68 -8.07
CA THR A 323 -9.42 -8.96 -7.35
C THR A 323 -10.48 -9.21 -6.28
N ALA A 324 -11.15 -8.15 -5.78
CA ALA A 324 -12.15 -8.28 -4.72
C ALA A 324 -13.54 -8.66 -5.25
N ALA A 325 -13.94 -8.15 -6.41
CA ALA A 325 -15.29 -8.28 -6.98
C ALA A 325 -15.29 -8.54 -8.49
N GLY A 326 -14.14 -8.51 -9.14
CA GLY A 326 -14.00 -8.69 -10.58
C GLY A 326 -14.26 -10.12 -11.03
N LYS A 327 -14.50 -10.29 -12.32
CA LYS A 327 -14.76 -11.60 -12.95
C LYS A 327 -13.48 -12.39 -13.23
N PHE A 328 -12.32 -11.72 -13.26
CA PHE A 328 -11.04 -12.25 -13.72
C PHE A 328 -9.90 -12.00 -12.73
N PRO A 329 -10.03 -12.38 -11.43
CA PRO A 329 -9.05 -12.03 -10.40
C PRO A 329 -7.66 -12.64 -10.64
N LEU A 330 -7.58 -13.89 -11.10
CA LEU A 330 -6.29 -14.55 -11.37
C LEU A 330 -5.62 -13.98 -12.61
N GLU A 331 -6.38 -13.81 -13.70
CA GLU A 331 -5.90 -13.23 -14.95
C GLU A 331 -5.35 -11.81 -14.71
N THR A 332 -6.04 -11.03 -13.89
CA THR A 332 -5.59 -9.68 -13.52
C THR A 332 -4.25 -9.71 -12.79
N VAL A 333 -4.04 -10.66 -11.89
CA VAL A 333 -2.74 -10.83 -11.21
C VAL A 333 -1.66 -11.23 -12.22
N LEU A 334 -1.94 -12.14 -13.15
CA LEU A 334 -0.99 -12.60 -14.17
C LEU A 334 -0.58 -11.45 -15.09
N GLU A 335 -1.56 -10.69 -15.62
CA GLU A 335 -1.28 -9.50 -16.44
C GLU A 335 -0.46 -8.45 -15.68
N MET A 336 -0.78 -8.19 -14.42
CA MET A 336 -0.01 -7.27 -13.58
C MET A 336 1.44 -7.74 -13.41
N VAL A 337 1.67 -9.04 -13.23
CA VAL A 337 3.02 -9.63 -13.17
C VAL A 337 3.78 -9.37 -14.45
N ASP A 338 3.17 -9.62 -15.59
CA ASP A 338 3.82 -9.47 -16.89
C ASP A 338 4.13 -8.01 -17.21
N ILE A 339 3.20 -7.09 -16.97
CA ILE A 339 3.43 -5.65 -17.15
C ILE A 339 4.60 -5.17 -16.28
N CYS A 340 4.62 -5.53 -14.99
CA CYS A 340 5.70 -5.16 -14.09
C CYS A 340 7.05 -5.69 -14.57
N ALA A 341 7.10 -6.96 -14.99
CA ALA A 341 8.34 -7.60 -15.45
C ALA A 341 8.86 -6.96 -16.75
N GLN A 342 7.97 -6.66 -17.70
CA GLN A 342 8.34 -5.99 -18.96
C GLN A 342 8.82 -4.54 -18.72
N ALA A 343 8.14 -3.79 -17.87
CA ALA A 343 8.55 -2.44 -17.51
C ALA A 343 9.94 -2.44 -16.84
N GLU A 344 10.21 -3.39 -15.96
CA GLU A 344 11.51 -3.56 -15.29
C GLU A 344 12.61 -3.98 -16.26
N ALA A 345 12.32 -4.85 -17.22
CA ALA A 345 13.28 -5.28 -18.24
C ALA A 345 13.67 -4.16 -19.21
N SER A 346 12.77 -3.19 -19.43
CA SER A 346 13.00 -2.04 -20.33
C SER A 346 13.68 -0.84 -19.64
N ALA A 347 13.78 -0.86 -18.30
CA ALA A 347 14.35 0.25 -17.55
C ALA A 347 15.88 0.26 -17.63
N ASP A 348 16.47 1.45 -17.78
CA ASP A 348 17.91 1.64 -17.64
C ASP A 348 18.26 1.69 -16.13
N TRP A 349 18.84 0.60 -15.65
CA TRP A 349 19.23 0.41 -14.25
C TRP A 349 20.68 0.79 -13.96
N ASP A 350 21.49 1.03 -15.02
CA ASP A 350 22.95 1.20 -14.89
C ASP A 350 23.34 2.59 -14.36
N ASN A 351 22.39 3.51 -14.29
CA ASN A 351 22.61 4.91 -13.88
C ASN A 351 21.87 5.28 -12.58
N ASP A 352 21.94 4.45 -11.54
CA ASP A 352 21.47 4.89 -10.22
C ASP A 352 22.47 5.87 -9.59
N THR A 353 22.30 7.16 -9.90
CA THR A 353 23.10 8.26 -9.33
C THR A 353 22.43 8.90 -8.12
N ASP A 354 21.27 8.39 -7.68
CA ASP A 354 20.46 8.98 -6.60
C ASP A 354 21.22 9.08 -5.26
N PHE A 355 22.32 8.34 -5.10
CA PHE A 355 23.16 8.35 -3.90
C PHE A 355 24.52 9.05 -4.07
N VAL A 356 24.86 9.49 -5.28
CA VAL A 356 26.10 10.27 -5.49
C VAL A 356 25.99 11.59 -4.75
N GLY A 357 26.86 11.79 -3.77
CA GLY A 357 26.88 12.97 -2.92
C GLY A 357 25.99 12.89 -1.66
N LYS A 358 25.27 11.80 -1.40
CA LYS A 358 24.60 11.59 -0.10
C LYS A 358 25.61 11.29 1.00
N THR A 359 25.44 11.96 2.12
CA THR A 359 26.17 11.66 3.37
C THR A 359 25.27 10.82 4.26
N PHE A 360 25.70 9.64 4.63
CA PHE A 360 24.97 8.77 5.55
C PHE A 360 25.36 9.08 6.99
N GLN A 361 24.37 9.07 7.87
CA GLN A 361 24.59 9.24 9.31
C GLN A 361 24.75 7.90 10.05
N ARG A 362 24.43 6.78 9.36
CA ARG A 362 24.42 5.44 9.94
C ARG A 362 25.37 4.52 9.20
N ILE A 363 26.08 3.69 9.95
CA ILE A 363 27.03 2.68 9.42
C ILE A 363 26.28 1.67 8.53
N ASP A 364 25.14 1.18 8.98
CA ASP A 364 24.34 0.15 8.32
C ASP A 364 23.84 0.59 6.93
N GLN A 365 23.49 1.88 6.74
CA GLN A 365 23.17 2.44 5.42
C GLN A 365 24.38 2.44 4.49
N SER A 366 25.54 2.84 5.00
CA SER A 366 26.79 2.85 4.21
C SER A 366 27.23 1.45 3.82
N ILE A 367 27.07 0.47 4.70
CA ILE A 367 27.37 -0.94 4.42
C ILE A 367 26.42 -1.50 3.36
N ALA A 368 25.11 -1.19 3.45
CA ALA A 368 24.12 -1.61 2.46
C ALA A 368 24.46 -1.08 1.06
N LEU A 369 24.83 0.21 0.96
CA LEU A 369 25.24 0.81 -0.31
C LEU A 369 26.56 0.23 -0.81
N GLY A 370 27.58 0.04 0.06
CA GLY A 370 28.84 -0.57 -0.29
C GLY A 370 28.67 -1.99 -0.85
N ALA A 371 27.79 -2.78 -0.24
CA ALA A 371 27.45 -4.13 -0.71
C ALA A 371 26.78 -4.09 -2.09
N LEU A 372 25.84 -3.16 -2.29
CA LEU A 372 25.16 -2.98 -3.58
C LEU A 372 26.14 -2.58 -4.67
N PHE A 373 26.97 -1.56 -4.44
CA PHE A 373 27.99 -1.10 -5.38
C PHE A 373 28.93 -2.22 -5.77
N THR A 374 29.47 -2.91 -4.78
CA THR A 374 30.42 -4.02 -5.01
C THR A 374 29.78 -5.18 -5.78
N ALA A 375 28.56 -5.55 -5.40
CA ALA A 375 27.81 -6.61 -6.06
C ALA A 375 27.53 -6.29 -7.54
N THR A 376 27.15 -5.06 -7.84
CA THR A 376 26.87 -4.59 -9.21
C THR A 376 28.13 -4.69 -10.08
N HIS A 377 29.27 -4.16 -9.60
CA HIS A 377 30.53 -4.15 -10.37
C HIS A 377 31.22 -5.52 -10.50
N LEU A 378 30.90 -6.45 -9.60
CA LEU A 378 31.38 -7.85 -9.70
C LEU A 378 30.41 -8.77 -10.45
N GLY A 379 29.25 -8.28 -10.90
CA GLY A 379 28.23 -9.11 -11.53
C GLY A 379 27.69 -10.20 -10.59
N ALA A 380 27.50 -9.85 -9.31
CA ALA A 380 27.04 -10.79 -8.31
C ALA A 380 25.63 -11.33 -8.63
N LYS A 381 25.39 -12.59 -8.30
CA LYS A 381 24.12 -13.29 -8.53
C LYS A 381 23.03 -12.89 -7.55
N ALA A 382 23.43 -12.52 -6.34
CA ALA A 382 22.54 -12.18 -5.23
C ALA A 382 23.16 -11.17 -4.27
N LEU A 383 22.31 -10.32 -3.71
CA LEU A 383 22.58 -9.57 -2.48
C LEU A 383 21.88 -10.29 -1.34
N VAL A 384 22.55 -10.43 -0.21
CA VAL A 384 22.01 -11.12 0.97
C VAL A 384 22.10 -10.19 2.17
N ALA A 385 20.98 -9.98 2.85
CA ALA A 385 20.94 -9.20 4.07
C ALA A 385 20.53 -10.11 5.24
N MET A 386 21.42 -10.36 6.17
CA MET A 386 21.04 -10.96 7.46
C MET A 386 20.47 -9.84 8.32
N THR A 387 19.21 -9.95 8.69
CA THR A 387 18.49 -8.84 9.33
C THR A 387 17.46 -9.32 10.35
N ASP A 388 17.42 -8.65 11.48
CA ASP A 388 16.43 -8.92 12.52
C ASP A 388 15.15 -8.08 12.35
N SER A 389 15.29 -6.85 11.89
CA SER A 389 14.20 -5.87 11.71
C SER A 389 13.74 -5.67 10.28
N GLY A 390 14.53 -6.10 9.30
CA GLY A 390 14.32 -5.83 7.87
C GLY A 390 14.93 -4.52 7.36
N SER A 391 15.57 -3.72 8.22
CA SER A 391 16.05 -2.38 7.84
C SER A 391 17.13 -2.42 6.76
N THR A 392 18.12 -3.31 6.87
CA THR A 392 19.20 -3.43 5.86
C THR A 392 18.63 -3.79 4.48
N ALA A 393 17.69 -4.74 4.45
CA ALA A 393 17.00 -5.11 3.21
C ALA A 393 16.17 -3.95 2.64
N LEU A 394 15.54 -3.14 3.52
CA LEU A 394 14.80 -1.95 3.11
C LEU A 394 15.75 -0.94 2.44
N TRP A 395 16.88 -0.62 3.03
CA TRP A 395 17.86 0.33 2.46
C TRP A 395 18.41 -0.16 1.12
N MET A 396 18.78 -1.42 1.00
CA MET A 396 19.19 -1.99 -0.29
C MET A 396 18.09 -1.84 -1.34
N SER A 397 16.83 -2.00 -0.96
CA SER A 397 15.68 -1.91 -1.87
C SER A 397 15.36 -0.50 -2.34
N ARG A 398 15.93 0.55 -1.72
CA ARG A 398 15.74 1.95 -2.15
C ARG A 398 16.53 2.29 -3.41
N HIS A 399 17.55 1.50 -3.72
CA HIS A 399 18.40 1.69 -4.88
C HIS A 399 17.88 0.94 -6.10
N ARG A 400 18.25 1.41 -7.28
CA ARG A 400 17.92 0.75 -8.54
C ARG A 400 18.92 -0.37 -8.77
N THR A 401 18.47 -1.61 -8.67
CA THR A 401 19.30 -2.79 -8.96
C THR A 401 18.46 -3.92 -9.53
N GLN A 402 19.04 -4.65 -10.46
CA GLN A 402 18.48 -5.91 -10.97
C GLN A 402 18.90 -7.12 -10.13
N ILE A 403 19.91 -6.96 -9.25
CA ILE A 403 20.37 -8.05 -8.39
C ILE A 403 19.31 -8.29 -7.33
N PRO A 404 18.76 -9.51 -7.20
CA PRO A 404 17.76 -9.83 -6.20
C PRO A 404 18.35 -9.74 -4.79
N ILE A 405 17.56 -9.19 -3.86
CA ILE A 405 17.92 -9.03 -2.45
C ILE A 405 17.25 -10.16 -1.67
N TYR A 406 18.02 -11.07 -1.11
CA TYR A 406 17.54 -12.12 -0.22
C TYR A 406 17.74 -11.66 1.23
N ALA A 407 16.64 -11.52 1.96
CA ALA A 407 16.68 -11.10 3.36
C ALA A 407 16.47 -12.32 4.27
N LEU A 408 17.51 -12.68 5.02
CA LEU A 408 17.51 -13.80 5.94
C LEU A 408 17.18 -13.29 7.34
N THR A 409 16.11 -13.82 7.96
CA THR A 409 15.65 -13.40 9.28
C THR A 409 15.13 -14.59 10.10
N PRO A 410 15.35 -14.62 11.43
CA PRO A 410 14.76 -15.65 12.29
C PRO A 410 13.28 -15.33 12.64
N LYS A 411 12.77 -14.14 12.29
CA LYS A 411 11.45 -13.67 12.74
C LYS A 411 10.43 -13.74 11.61
N VAL A 412 9.40 -14.54 11.77
CA VAL A 412 8.28 -14.66 10.83
C VAL A 412 7.60 -13.29 10.58
N ALA A 413 7.41 -12.48 11.63
CA ALA A 413 6.81 -11.16 11.50
C ALA A 413 7.65 -10.23 10.59
N THR A 414 8.98 -10.26 10.73
CA THR A 414 9.90 -9.50 9.88
C THR A 414 9.89 -10.04 8.45
N GLN A 415 9.90 -11.37 8.27
CA GLN A 415 9.80 -12.01 6.97
C GLN A 415 8.55 -11.55 6.21
N ARG A 416 7.38 -11.57 6.86
CA ARG A 416 6.11 -11.13 6.28
C ARG A 416 6.13 -9.65 5.93
N LYS A 417 6.62 -8.82 6.84
CA LYS A 417 6.74 -7.37 6.58
C LYS A 417 7.59 -7.08 5.34
N MET A 418 8.71 -7.77 5.16
CA MET A 418 9.58 -7.59 4.00
C MET A 418 8.98 -8.06 2.67
N ALA A 419 7.85 -8.78 2.68
CA ALA A 419 7.14 -9.15 1.45
C ALA A 419 6.64 -7.93 0.64
N LEU A 420 6.50 -6.75 1.26
CA LEU A 420 6.14 -5.50 0.59
C LEU A 420 7.35 -4.75 -0.01
N TYR A 421 8.59 -5.06 0.38
CA TYR A 421 9.77 -4.30 -0.03
C TYR A 421 10.18 -4.66 -1.47
N ARG A 422 10.34 -3.65 -2.32
CA ARG A 422 10.76 -3.83 -3.71
C ARG A 422 12.03 -4.68 -3.80
N ASN A 423 12.06 -5.63 -4.74
CA ASN A 423 13.18 -6.53 -5.02
C ASN A 423 13.65 -7.41 -3.84
N VAL A 424 13.01 -7.36 -2.68
CA VAL A 424 13.37 -8.17 -1.51
C VAL A 424 12.64 -9.50 -1.54
N ARG A 425 13.36 -10.58 -1.31
CA ARG A 425 12.88 -11.97 -1.18
C ARG A 425 13.18 -12.45 0.23
N PRO A 426 12.22 -12.36 1.15
CA PRO A 426 12.43 -12.72 2.54
C PRO A 426 12.46 -14.24 2.72
N LEU A 427 13.44 -14.72 3.47
CA LEU A 427 13.61 -16.13 3.79
C LEU A 427 13.77 -16.28 5.30
N LEU A 428 13.11 -17.29 5.86
CA LEU A 428 13.28 -17.64 7.27
C LEU A 428 14.56 -18.46 7.45
N MET A 429 15.43 -18.00 8.34
CA MET A 429 16.66 -18.68 8.70
C MET A 429 17.03 -18.33 10.14
N ASP A 430 17.40 -19.31 10.93
CA ASP A 430 17.98 -19.09 12.25
C ASP A 430 19.36 -18.40 12.11
N THR A 431 19.53 -17.28 12.78
CA THR A 431 20.76 -16.48 12.78
C THR A 431 21.38 -16.37 14.16
N SER A 432 21.02 -17.29 15.09
CA SER A 432 21.47 -17.29 16.48
C SER A 432 22.90 -17.84 16.68
N ALA A 433 23.47 -18.47 15.65
CA ALA A 433 24.83 -18.98 15.68
C ALA A 433 25.85 -17.82 15.66
N ASP A 434 27.12 -18.17 15.96
CA ASP A 434 28.22 -17.22 15.72
C ASP A 434 28.29 -16.82 14.23
N ARG A 435 28.96 -15.72 13.97
CA ARG A 435 29.03 -15.12 12.62
C ARG A 435 29.47 -16.11 11.54
N ASP A 436 30.56 -16.81 11.76
CA ASP A 436 31.18 -17.66 10.72
C ASP A 436 30.28 -18.86 10.42
N THR A 437 29.71 -19.46 11.44
CA THR A 437 28.68 -20.50 11.30
C THR A 437 27.44 -20.00 10.57
N ALA A 438 26.93 -18.82 10.93
CA ALA A 438 25.73 -18.23 10.31
C ALA A 438 25.99 -17.89 8.83
N LEU A 439 27.17 -17.40 8.47
CA LEU A 439 27.55 -17.14 7.07
C LEU A 439 27.64 -18.43 6.24
N ALA A 440 28.22 -19.50 6.82
CA ALA A 440 28.26 -20.81 6.16
C ALA A 440 26.85 -21.41 5.98
N GLN A 441 26.01 -21.33 6.98
CA GLN A 441 24.61 -21.77 6.91
C GLN A 441 23.81 -20.97 5.86
N ALA A 442 24.05 -19.65 5.73
CA ALA A 442 23.43 -18.82 4.73
C ALA A 442 23.77 -19.32 3.31
N GLU A 443 25.05 -19.65 3.03
CA GLU A 443 25.44 -20.19 1.72
C GLU A 443 24.74 -21.52 1.43
N VAL A 444 24.72 -22.44 2.38
CA VAL A 444 24.00 -23.72 2.24
C VAL A 444 22.53 -23.49 1.95
N HIS A 445 21.90 -22.53 2.65
CA HIS A 445 20.50 -22.18 2.49
C HIS A 445 20.18 -21.60 1.10
N LEU A 446 21.09 -20.79 0.55
CA LEU A 446 20.97 -20.22 -0.80
C LEU A 446 21.17 -21.30 -1.88
N LYS A 447 22.14 -22.21 -1.71
CA LYS A 447 22.39 -23.34 -2.63
C LYS A 447 21.18 -24.29 -2.67
N ALA A 448 20.63 -24.65 -1.53
CA ALA A 448 19.49 -25.56 -1.42
C ALA A 448 18.23 -25.02 -2.11
N ARG A 449 18.18 -23.73 -2.44
CA ARG A 449 17.06 -23.06 -3.14
C ARG A 449 17.39 -22.67 -4.57
N ASP A 450 18.51 -23.14 -5.13
CA ASP A 450 19.00 -22.77 -6.47
C ASP A 450 19.12 -21.25 -6.69
N ILE A 451 19.42 -20.51 -5.62
CA ILE A 451 19.64 -19.05 -5.68
C ILE A 451 21.04 -18.77 -6.18
N VAL A 452 22.02 -19.54 -5.71
CA VAL A 452 23.42 -19.49 -6.13
C VAL A 452 23.93 -20.92 -6.39
N GLN A 453 24.87 -21.03 -7.32
CA GLN A 453 25.53 -22.29 -7.68
C GLN A 453 27.04 -22.15 -7.53
N SER A 454 27.79 -23.28 -7.56
CA SER A 454 29.24 -23.26 -7.49
C SER A 454 29.83 -22.33 -8.57
N GLY A 455 30.75 -21.46 -8.19
CA GLY A 455 31.33 -20.43 -9.02
C GLY A 455 30.64 -19.08 -9.03
N ASP A 456 29.36 -18.98 -8.62
CA ASP A 456 28.65 -17.71 -8.51
C ASP A 456 29.25 -16.81 -7.42
N ILE A 457 29.15 -15.49 -7.63
CA ILE A 457 29.51 -14.48 -6.63
C ILE A 457 28.24 -13.96 -5.98
N TYR A 458 28.27 -13.76 -4.66
CA TYR A 458 27.24 -13.06 -3.92
C TYR A 458 27.85 -12.12 -2.86
N ALA A 459 27.11 -11.07 -2.51
CA ALA A 459 27.47 -10.17 -1.42
C ALA A 459 26.52 -10.40 -0.24
N ILE A 460 27.05 -10.54 0.97
CA ILE A 460 26.25 -10.72 2.20
C ILE A 460 26.63 -9.67 3.23
N THR A 461 25.61 -9.12 3.91
CA THR A 461 25.77 -8.17 5.01
C THR A 461 25.26 -8.76 6.30
N CYS A 462 25.95 -8.48 7.41
CA CYS A 462 25.54 -8.87 8.75
C CYS A 462 26.03 -7.87 9.80
N GLY A 463 25.58 -8.04 11.04
CA GLY A 463 26.09 -7.33 12.20
C GLY A 463 27.15 -8.14 12.95
N GLU A 464 28.12 -7.47 13.54
CA GLU A 464 29.07 -8.05 14.48
C GLU A 464 29.08 -7.16 15.74
N PRO A 465 28.63 -7.66 16.91
CA PRO A 465 28.12 -9.02 17.15
C PRO A 465 26.77 -9.28 16.49
N MET A 466 26.48 -10.57 16.20
CA MET A 466 25.22 -11.00 15.62
C MET A 466 24.03 -10.72 16.55
N GLY A 467 22.84 -10.52 15.98
CA GLY A 467 21.58 -10.37 16.73
C GLY A 467 21.32 -8.98 17.32
N SER A 468 22.19 -8.00 17.10
CA SER A 468 21.96 -6.61 17.53
C SER A 468 21.12 -5.85 16.51
N PRO A 469 19.90 -5.37 16.86
CA PRO A 469 19.08 -4.58 15.94
C PRO A 469 19.81 -3.32 15.46
N GLY A 470 19.83 -3.06 14.14
CA GLY A 470 20.54 -1.91 13.56
C GLY A 470 22.07 -2.05 13.59
N GLY A 471 22.60 -3.22 13.92
CA GLY A 471 24.02 -3.49 14.08
C GLY A 471 24.76 -3.90 12.81
N THR A 472 24.14 -3.80 11.62
CA THR A 472 24.83 -4.16 10.37
C THR A 472 26.05 -3.26 10.16
N ASN A 473 27.24 -3.85 10.27
CA ASN A 473 28.52 -3.13 10.21
C ASN A 473 29.56 -3.86 9.34
N MET A 474 29.19 -4.97 8.71
CA MET A 474 30.06 -5.80 7.89
C MET A 474 29.40 -6.20 6.59
N MET A 475 30.18 -6.25 5.51
CA MET A 475 29.85 -6.97 4.29
C MET A 475 30.96 -7.97 3.94
N LYS A 476 30.55 -9.10 3.34
CA LYS A 476 31.45 -10.11 2.80
C LYS A 476 31.06 -10.41 1.37
N ILE A 477 32.06 -10.47 0.50
CA ILE A 477 31.91 -10.96 -0.86
C ILE A 477 32.43 -12.39 -0.90
N SER A 478 31.63 -13.28 -1.40
CA SER A 478 31.98 -14.71 -1.47
C SER A 478 31.77 -15.25 -2.88
N ARG A 479 32.65 -16.15 -3.26
CA ARG A 479 32.45 -17.06 -4.40
C ARG A 479 31.98 -18.39 -3.82
N VAL A 480 30.87 -18.89 -4.35
CA VAL A 480 30.30 -20.18 -3.92
C VAL A 480 31.23 -21.32 -4.30
N VAL A 481 31.57 -22.16 -3.33
CA VAL A 481 32.43 -23.33 -3.51
C VAL A 481 31.65 -24.56 -3.96
#